data_84b9446e58679e1ff1ab6875fa5f2c19
#
_entry.id   84b9446e58679e1ff1ab6875fa5f2c19
#
_cell.length_a   1.000
_cell.length_b   1.000
_cell.length_c   1.000
_cell.angle_alpha   90.00
_cell.angle_beta   90.00
_cell.angle_gamma   90.00
#
_symmetry.space_group_name_H-M   'P 1'
#
loop_
_entity.id
_entity.type
_entity.pdbx_description
1 polymer ?
#
loop_
_entity_poly.entity_id
_entity_poly.type
_entity_poly.pdbx_seq_one_letter_code
_entity_poly.pdbx_strand_id
1 'polypeptide(L)'
;MNLPFVRPRYAWAVKLPCMRFVLYGTSSFSYWLSAPCRPSSKSAVGTNALKRCVPTARTVAYLEKIFPQIPQPYHALVPDHRKSTVPQAVTHVSIYSYREKPFVRIADGVYASCPELCFVQLALVLPLHELLKAGDALCGTFFVDPSSRNGLGSRTPLTSKRRIESFVRRNAGLRGSAAAKSALRFVVDNAASPPEA
;
A
#
# COMPACT_ATOMS: atom_id res chain seq x y z
N MET A 1 27.10 14.06 -10.24
CA MET A 1 26.28 14.31 -11.43
C MET A 1 24.89 13.80 -11.14
N ASN A 2 23.94 14.72 -10.88
CA ASN A 2 22.56 14.40 -10.63
C ASN A 2 21.87 14.15 -11.97
N LEU A 3 21.61 12.88 -12.29
CA LEU A 3 20.72 12.54 -13.39
C LEU A 3 19.29 12.90 -12.95
N PRO A 4 18.53 13.65 -13.77
CA PRO A 4 17.16 13.99 -13.45
C PRO A 4 16.32 12.71 -13.46
N PHE A 5 15.52 12.54 -12.40
CA PHE A 5 14.49 11.51 -12.28
C PHE A 5 13.55 11.61 -13.50
N VAL A 6 13.76 10.74 -14.47
CA VAL A 6 12.87 10.64 -15.63
C VAL A 6 11.58 10.00 -15.15
N ARG A 7 10.58 10.82 -14.86
CA ARG A 7 9.20 10.33 -14.77
C ARG A 7 8.92 9.57 -16.06
N PRO A 8 8.52 8.30 -16.03
CA PRO A 8 8.12 7.63 -17.25
C PRO A 8 6.95 8.44 -17.85
N ARG A 9 7.22 9.10 -18.97
CA ARG A 9 6.21 9.73 -19.82
C ARG A 9 5.42 8.62 -20.52
N TYR A 10 4.58 7.93 -19.77
CA TYR A 10 3.58 7.06 -20.38
C TYR A 10 2.42 7.95 -20.88
N ALA A 11 2.65 8.57 -22.03
CA ALA A 11 1.66 9.27 -22.82
C ALA A 11 0.73 8.26 -23.53
N TRP A 12 0.07 7.40 -22.74
CA TRP A 12 -1.09 6.65 -23.20
C TRP A 12 -2.14 6.78 -22.12
N ALA A 13 -2.75 7.96 -22.08
CA ALA A 13 -3.96 8.17 -21.31
C ALA A 13 -5.11 7.36 -21.96
N VAL A 14 -5.06 6.06 -21.83
CA VAL A 14 -6.30 5.29 -21.85
C VAL A 14 -7.04 5.74 -20.60
N LYS A 15 -7.87 6.77 -20.73
CA LYS A 15 -8.84 7.13 -19.69
C LYS A 15 -9.63 5.87 -19.41
N LEU A 16 -9.29 5.16 -18.33
CA LEU A 16 -10.12 4.07 -17.84
C LEU A 16 -11.43 4.70 -17.38
N PRO A 17 -12.54 4.51 -18.11
CA PRO A 17 -13.78 5.18 -17.77
C PRO A 17 -14.24 4.65 -16.42
N CYS A 18 -14.20 5.48 -15.37
CA CYS A 18 -14.82 5.27 -14.06
C CYS A 18 -14.40 4.01 -13.28
N MET A 19 -13.38 3.28 -13.68
CA MET A 19 -12.92 2.08 -12.97
C MET A 19 -11.95 2.47 -11.88
N ARG A 20 -12.14 1.92 -10.69
CA ARG A 20 -11.28 2.15 -9.55
C ARG A 20 -10.76 0.82 -9.01
N PHE A 21 -9.50 0.80 -8.61
CA PHE A 21 -8.89 -0.31 -7.93
C PHE A 21 -8.17 0.19 -6.67
N VAL A 22 -8.50 -0.38 -5.53
CA VAL A 22 -7.88 -0.04 -4.25
C VAL A 22 -7.09 -1.25 -3.78
N LEU A 23 -5.77 -1.16 -3.84
CA LEU A 23 -4.87 -2.18 -3.30
C LEU A 23 -5.06 -2.32 -1.79
N TYR A 24 -5.02 -3.56 -1.30
CA TYR A 24 -5.24 -3.95 0.08
C TYR A 24 -4.07 -4.79 0.61
N GLY A 25 -3.74 -4.67 1.89
CA GLY A 25 -2.84 -5.56 2.61
C GLY A 25 -1.52 -5.80 1.89
N THR A 26 -1.25 -7.04 1.52
CA THR A 26 0.01 -7.47 0.89
C THR A 26 0.26 -6.78 -0.45
N SER A 27 -0.75 -6.57 -1.29
CA SER A 27 -0.58 -5.84 -2.55
C SER A 27 -0.25 -4.36 -2.35
N SER A 28 -0.85 -3.70 -1.34
CA SER A 28 -0.44 -2.35 -0.94
C SER A 28 0.99 -2.34 -0.42
N PHE A 29 1.37 -3.34 0.37
CA PHE A 29 2.70 -3.44 0.93
C PHE A 29 3.77 -3.63 -0.16
N SER A 30 3.53 -4.53 -1.13
CA SER A 30 4.44 -4.71 -2.27
C SER A 30 4.65 -3.41 -3.06
N TYR A 31 3.59 -2.61 -3.24
CA TYR A 31 3.74 -1.27 -3.80
C TYR A 31 4.65 -0.39 -2.94
N TRP A 32 4.42 -0.35 -1.61
CA TRP A 32 5.19 0.49 -0.70
C TRP A 32 6.66 0.07 -0.59
N LEU A 33 6.97 -1.22 -0.72
CA LEU A 33 8.35 -1.71 -0.71
C LEU A 33 9.18 -1.13 -1.85
N SER A 34 8.59 -0.92 -3.03
CA SER A 34 9.25 -0.40 -4.22
C SER A 34 9.07 1.11 -4.42
N ALA A 35 8.28 1.78 -3.58
CA ALA A 35 8.01 3.20 -3.71
C ALA A 35 9.22 4.04 -3.22
N PRO A 36 9.86 4.86 -4.08
CA PRO A 36 11.03 5.65 -3.71
C PRO A 36 10.70 6.84 -2.81
N CYS A 37 9.44 7.20 -2.69
CA CYS A 37 9.01 8.28 -1.80
C CYS A 37 7.54 8.13 -1.41
N ARG A 38 7.16 8.79 -0.32
CA ARG A 38 5.75 8.95 0.02
C ARG A 38 5.10 9.93 -0.97
N PRO A 39 3.95 9.57 -1.57
CA PRO A 39 3.18 10.50 -2.38
C PRO A 39 2.76 11.73 -1.58
N SER A 40 2.61 12.86 -2.29
CA SER A 40 2.21 14.11 -1.66
C SER A 40 0.87 14.00 -0.92
N SER A 41 0.63 14.83 0.08
CA SER A 41 -0.63 14.88 0.82
C SER A 41 -1.86 15.15 -0.07
N LYS A 42 -1.66 15.76 -1.24
CA LYS A 42 -2.69 15.97 -2.26
C LYS A 42 -3.20 14.66 -2.88
N SER A 43 -2.38 13.60 -2.82
CA SER A 43 -2.76 12.25 -3.30
C SER A 43 -3.61 11.47 -2.30
N ALA A 44 -3.79 11.97 -1.06
CA ALA A 44 -4.59 11.32 -0.04
C ALA A 44 -6.10 11.45 -0.34
N VAL A 45 -6.81 10.32 -0.33
CA VAL A 45 -8.21 10.21 -0.73
C VAL A 45 -9.02 9.50 0.36
N GLY A 46 -10.26 9.95 0.57
CA GLY A 46 -11.19 9.31 1.49
C GLY A 46 -11.85 8.04 0.92
N THR A 47 -12.86 7.54 1.63
CA THR A 47 -13.61 6.32 1.29
C THR A 47 -14.31 6.37 -0.08
N ASN A 48 -14.47 7.56 -0.66
CA ASN A 48 -14.95 7.71 -2.03
C ASN A 48 -14.10 6.96 -3.08
N ALA A 49 -12.83 6.65 -2.76
CA ALA A 49 -11.99 5.80 -3.60
C ALA A 49 -12.58 4.39 -3.78
N LEU A 50 -13.30 3.87 -2.78
CA LEU A 50 -13.95 2.55 -2.83
C LEU A 50 -15.18 2.52 -3.73
N LYS A 51 -15.84 3.67 -3.95
CA LYS A 51 -17.00 3.70 -4.83
C LYS A 51 -16.61 3.21 -6.22
N ARG A 52 -17.35 2.22 -6.74
CA ARG A 52 -17.09 1.57 -8.04
C ARG A 52 -15.76 0.80 -8.11
N CYS A 53 -15.17 0.44 -6.97
CA CYS A 53 -14.03 -0.47 -6.95
C CYS A 53 -14.53 -1.90 -7.18
N VAL A 54 -14.35 -2.39 -8.40
CA VAL A 54 -14.64 -3.78 -8.79
C VAL A 54 -13.48 -4.26 -9.66
N PRO A 55 -12.74 -5.31 -9.23
CA PRO A 55 -11.72 -5.93 -10.05
C PRO A 55 -12.31 -6.52 -11.33
N THR A 56 -11.70 -6.19 -12.46
CA THR A 56 -12.05 -6.72 -13.78
C THR A 56 -10.78 -7.15 -14.51
N ALA A 57 -10.90 -7.98 -15.54
CA ALA A 57 -9.75 -8.37 -16.37
C ALA A 57 -8.99 -7.16 -16.92
N ARG A 58 -9.71 -6.08 -17.27
CA ARG A 58 -9.11 -4.84 -17.76
C ARG A 58 -8.30 -4.11 -16.68
N THR A 59 -8.79 -4.07 -15.42
CA THR A 59 -8.04 -3.45 -14.31
C THR A 59 -6.83 -4.28 -13.94
N VAL A 60 -6.92 -5.61 -13.98
CA VAL A 60 -5.79 -6.51 -13.76
C VAL A 60 -4.71 -6.29 -14.81
N ALA A 61 -5.05 -6.33 -16.09
CA ALA A 61 -4.09 -6.10 -17.17
C ALA A 61 -3.42 -4.71 -17.08
N TYR A 62 -4.15 -3.70 -16.62
CA TYR A 62 -3.59 -2.37 -16.37
C TYR A 62 -2.59 -2.39 -15.21
N LEU A 63 -2.91 -3.05 -14.10
CA LEU A 63 -2.01 -3.19 -12.94
C LEU A 63 -0.72 -3.93 -13.30
N GLU A 64 -0.82 -5.03 -14.03
CA GLU A 64 0.34 -5.79 -14.54
C GLU A 64 1.30 -4.91 -15.34
N LYS A 65 0.73 -4.04 -16.17
CA LYS A 65 1.52 -3.13 -16.99
C LYS A 65 2.24 -2.05 -16.20
N ILE A 66 1.56 -1.44 -15.20
CA ILE A 66 2.09 -0.26 -14.49
C ILE A 66 2.80 -0.61 -13.17
N PHE A 67 2.51 -1.76 -12.59
CA PHE A 67 3.09 -2.25 -11.32
C PHE A 67 3.50 -3.73 -11.42
N PRO A 68 4.41 -4.09 -12.33
CA PRO A 68 4.83 -5.49 -12.53
C PRO A 68 5.48 -6.11 -11.29
N GLN A 69 5.94 -5.27 -10.35
CA GLN A 69 6.56 -5.70 -9.10
C GLN A 69 5.54 -6.17 -8.04
N ILE A 70 4.23 -5.92 -8.25
CA ILE A 70 3.20 -6.40 -7.32
C ILE A 70 2.80 -7.82 -7.72
N PRO A 71 3.02 -8.84 -6.86
CA PRO A 71 2.67 -10.22 -7.18
C PRO A 71 1.17 -10.43 -7.25
N GLN A 72 0.76 -11.36 -8.11
CA GLN A 72 -0.61 -11.88 -8.12
C GLN A 72 -0.80 -12.98 -7.05
N PRO A 73 -2.04 -13.21 -6.58
CA PRO A 73 -3.24 -12.43 -6.92
C PRO A 73 -3.23 -11.04 -6.29
N TYR A 74 -3.80 -10.06 -7.00
CA TYR A 74 -3.96 -8.72 -6.45
C TYR A 74 -5.05 -8.69 -5.38
N HIS A 75 -4.71 -8.21 -4.20
CA HIS A 75 -5.67 -7.99 -3.12
C HIS A 75 -6.33 -6.62 -3.28
N ALA A 76 -7.65 -6.62 -3.46
CA ALA A 76 -8.46 -5.42 -3.69
C ALA A 76 -9.42 -5.17 -2.53
N LEU A 77 -9.50 -3.92 -2.07
CA LEU A 77 -10.51 -3.49 -1.12
C LEU A 77 -11.77 -3.01 -1.89
N VAL A 78 -12.92 -3.59 -1.55
CA VAL A 78 -14.21 -3.29 -2.19
C VAL A 78 -15.24 -2.80 -1.17
N PRO A 79 -16.24 -2.01 -1.57
CA PRO A 79 -17.21 -1.43 -0.63
C PRO A 79 -18.27 -2.44 -0.15
N ASP A 80 -18.49 -3.50 -0.89
CA ASP A 80 -19.53 -4.49 -0.63
C ASP A 80 -19.07 -5.92 -0.99
N HIS A 81 -19.92 -6.91 -0.77
CA HIS A 81 -19.62 -8.32 -1.00
C HIS A 81 -19.54 -8.75 -2.49
N ARG A 82 -19.33 -7.82 -3.41
CA ARG A 82 -19.12 -8.17 -4.82
C ARG A 82 -17.84 -8.99 -4.95
N LYS A 83 -18.03 -10.22 -5.42
CA LYS A 83 -16.90 -11.12 -5.69
C LYS A 83 -16.16 -10.65 -6.94
N SER A 84 -14.84 -10.75 -6.92
CA SER A 84 -14.08 -10.66 -8.16
C SER A 84 -14.48 -11.80 -9.09
N THR A 85 -14.71 -11.47 -10.35
CA THR A 85 -14.89 -12.47 -11.42
C THR A 85 -13.56 -12.86 -12.07
N VAL A 86 -12.47 -12.29 -11.57
CA VAL A 86 -11.12 -12.45 -12.14
C VAL A 86 -10.28 -13.26 -11.17
N PRO A 87 -9.73 -14.43 -11.59
CA PRO A 87 -8.92 -15.30 -10.73
C PRO A 87 -7.68 -14.59 -10.15
N GLN A 88 -7.14 -13.60 -10.86
CA GLN A 88 -5.97 -12.83 -10.46
C GLN A 88 -6.25 -11.76 -9.39
N ALA A 89 -7.48 -11.65 -8.88
CA ALA A 89 -7.84 -10.67 -7.85
C ALA A 89 -8.66 -11.30 -6.73
N VAL A 90 -8.22 -11.05 -5.49
CA VAL A 90 -8.92 -11.41 -4.25
C VAL A 90 -9.55 -10.16 -3.65
N THR A 91 -10.87 -10.21 -3.38
CA THR A 91 -11.61 -9.07 -2.83
C THR A 91 -11.73 -9.15 -1.32
N HIS A 92 -11.49 -8.02 -0.66
CA HIS A 92 -11.70 -7.79 0.77
C HIS A 92 -12.75 -6.70 0.95
N VAL A 93 -13.75 -6.94 1.78
CA VAL A 93 -14.84 -5.98 1.99
C VAL A 93 -14.47 -4.99 3.08
N SER A 94 -14.61 -3.70 2.81
CA SER A 94 -14.49 -2.64 3.79
C SER A 94 -15.86 -2.14 4.21
N ILE A 95 -16.29 -2.52 5.40
CA ILE A 95 -17.48 -2.00 6.06
C ILE A 95 -17.15 -0.88 7.06
N TYR A 96 -15.85 -0.52 7.16
CA TYR A 96 -15.37 0.44 8.16
C TYR A 96 -15.44 1.87 7.65
N SER A 97 -15.93 2.78 8.49
CA SER A 97 -15.92 4.22 8.23
C SER A 97 -14.66 4.84 8.82
N TYR A 98 -13.69 5.14 7.97
CA TYR A 98 -12.42 5.74 8.40
C TYR A 98 -12.60 7.22 8.76
N ARG A 99 -11.95 7.64 9.84
CA ARG A 99 -11.95 9.05 10.30
C ARG A 99 -10.98 9.94 9.53
N GLU A 100 -10.14 9.35 8.68
CA GLU A 100 -9.12 10.05 7.89
C GLU A 100 -9.21 9.65 6.40
N LYS A 101 -8.30 10.20 5.60
CA LYS A 101 -8.13 9.79 4.20
C LYS A 101 -7.24 8.53 4.15
N PRO A 102 -7.83 7.32 4.15
CA PRO A 102 -7.08 6.08 4.35
C PRO A 102 -6.38 5.58 3.09
N PHE A 103 -6.62 6.22 1.94
CA PHE A 103 -6.09 5.78 0.66
C PHE A 103 -5.22 6.85 0.03
N VAL A 104 -4.29 6.40 -0.82
CA VAL A 104 -3.38 7.25 -1.58
C VAL A 104 -3.54 6.91 -3.05
N ARG A 105 -3.75 7.93 -3.89
CA ARG A 105 -3.76 7.75 -5.35
C ARG A 105 -2.33 7.51 -5.82
N ILE A 106 -2.10 6.39 -6.48
CA ILE A 106 -0.78 5.94 -6.96
C ILE A 106 -0.69 5.95 -8.49
N ALA A 107 -1.82 5.82 -9.16
CA ALA A 107 -1.95 6.00 -10.61
C ALA A 107 -3.37 6.43 -10.96
N ASP A 108 -3.68 6.61 -12.25
CA ASP A 108 -5.03 6.94 -12.67
C ASP A 108 -5.98 5.77 -12.38
N GLY A 109 -7.03 6.05 -11.59
CA GLY A 109 -7.98 5.02 -11.14
C GLY A 109 -7.41 4.01 -10.13
N VAL A 110 -6.13 4.07 -9.74
CA VAL A 110 -5.51 3.12 -8.81
C VAL A 110 -5.11 3.82 -7.51
N TYR A 111 -5.47 3.19 -6.42
CA TYR A 111 -5.20 3.65 -5.06
C TYR A 111 -4.54 2.54 -4.26
N ALA A 112 -3.74 2.89 -3.27
CA ALA A 112 -3.22 1.97 -2.26
C ALA A 112 -3.73 2.38 -0.88
N SER A 113 -3.86 1.45 0.04
CA SER A 113 -4.01 1.77 1.46
C SER A 113 -2.82 2.63 1.89
N CYS A 114 -3.04 3.70 2.67
CA CYS A 114 -1.93 4.47 3.20
C CYS A 114 -1.01 3.57 4.05
N PRO A 115 0.28 3.93 4.25
CA PRO A 115 1.22 3.07 4.98
C PRO A 115 0.71 2.66 6.36
N GLU A 116 0.03 3.56 7.07
CA GLU A 116 -0.53 3.32 8.39
C GLU A 116 -1.67 2.27 8.34
N LEU A 117 -2.59 2.40 7.38
CA LEU A 117 -3.66 1.42 7.19
C LEU A 117 -3.12 0.10 6.67
N CYS A 118 -2.13 0.14 5.76
CA CYS A 118 -1.46 -1.05 5.24
C CYS A 118 -0.89 -1.91 6.38
N PHE A 119 -0.19 -1.31 7.34
CA PHE A 119 0.34 -2.00 8.52
C PHE A 119 -0.77 -2.69 9.35
N VAL A 120 -1.89 -2.00 9.58
CA VAL A 120 -3.04 -2.57 10.30
C VAL A 120 -3.67 -3.75 9.53
N GLN A 121 -3.74 -3.66 8.21
CA GLN A 121 -4.26 -4.73 7.36
C GLN A 121 -3.34 -5.96 7.37
N LEU A 122 -2.03 -5.76 7.35
CA LEU A 122 -1.03 -6.82 7.45
C LEU A 122 -1.10 -7.53 8.80
N ALA A 123 -1.41 -6.83 9.89
CA ALA A 123 -1.57 -7.40 11.21
C ALA A 123 -2.73 -8.41 11.34
N LEU A 124 -3.59 -8.52 10.32
CA LEU A 124 -4.64 -9.53 10.24
C LEU A 124 -4.15 -10.87 9.70
N VAL A 125 -3.06 -10.87 8.94
CA VAL A 125 -2.68 -12.03 8.12
C VAL A 125 -1.23 -12.47 8.33
N LEU A 126 -0.36 -11.57 8.79
CA LEU A 126 1.05 -11.87 9.01
C LEU A 126 1.33 -12.34 10.45
N PRO A 127 2.21 -13.32 10.63
CA PRO A 127 2.76 -13.63 11.95
C PRO A 127 3.60 -12.44 12.46
N LEU A 128 3.84 -12.39 13.78
CA LEU A 128 4.48 -11.23 14.41
C LEU A 128 5.81 -10.85 13.77
N HIS A 129 6.69 -11.83 13.55
CA HIS A 129 8.03 -11.54 12.99
C HIS A 129 7.98 -10.92 11.58
N GLU A 130 7.07 -11.38 10.71
CA GLU A 130 6.85 -10.79 9.39
C GLU A 130 6.21 -9.39 9.49
N LEU A 131 5.30 -9.21 10.43
CA LEU A 131 4.68 -7.91 10.69
C LEU A 131 5.70 -6.88 11.18
N LEU A 132 6.68 -7.29 11.99
CA LEU A 132 7.78 -6.42 12.42
C LEU A 132 8.63 -5.99 11.23
N LYS A 133 9.07 -6.94 10.38
CA LYS A 133 9.80 -6.64 9.13
C LYS A 133 9.02 -5.65 8.26
N ALA A 134 7.70 -5.84 8.14
CA ALA A 134 6.85 -4.92 7.37
C ALA A 134 6.78 -3.52 8.01
N GLY A 135 6.70 -3.44 9.33
CA GLY A 135 6.72 -2.18 10.08
C GLY A 135 8.03 -1.42 9.89
N ASP A 136 9.16 -2.11 10.04
CA ASP A 136 10.50 -1.56 9.85
C ASP A 136 10.69 -1.07 8.42
N ALA A 137 10.19 -1.80 7.41
CA ALA A 137 10.24 -1.38 6.01
C ALA A 137 9.39 -0.14 5.73
N LEU A 138 8.19 -0.01 6.33
CA LEU A 138 7.34 1.18 6.17
C LEU A 138 7.90 2.41 6.88
N CYS A 139 8.55 2.22 8.02
CA CYS A 139 9.20 3.27 8.83
C CYS A 139 10.66 3.48 8.46
N GLY A 140 11.22 2.64 7.57
CA GLY A 140 12.62 2.65 7.18
C GLY A 140 12.95 3.67 6.09
N THR A 141 14.26 3.90 5.94
CA THR A 141 14.85 4.82 4.97
C THR A 141 15.25 4.14 3.67
N PHE A 142 14.88 2.89 3.46
CA PHE A 142 15.19 2.09 2.28
C PHE A 142 13.93 1.71 1.48
N PHE A 143 14.13 1.35 0.23
CA PHE A 143 13.13 0.71 -0.63
C PHE A 143 13.80 -0.33 -1.53
N VAL A 144 13.02 -1.28 -2.07
CA VAL A 144 13.53 -2.25 -3.04
C VAL A 144 13.72 -1.57 -4.39
N ASP A 145 14.95 -1.55 -4.87
CA ASP A 145 15.36 -0.98 -6.15
C ASP A 145 16.13 -2.03 -6.97
N PRO A 146 15.46 -2.74 -7.89
CA PRO A 146 16.12 -3.75 -8.72
C PRO A 146 17.23 -3.20 -9.62
N SER A 147 17.28 -1.89 -9.83
CA SER A 147 18.30 -1.24 -10.64
C SER A 147 19.59 -0.95 -9.87
N SER A 148 19.55 -0.98 -8.54
CA SER A 148 20.73 -0.74 -7.70
C SER A 148 21.55 -2.01 -7.53
N ARG A 149 22.87 -1.84 -7.30
CA ARG A 149 23.83 -2.95 -7.16
C ARG A 149 23.48 -3.91 -6.00
N ASN A 150 22.95 -3.40 -4.92
CA ASN A 150 22.56 -4.16 -3.73
C ASN A 150 21.04 -4.41 -3.63
N GLY A 151 20.28 -4.09 -4.67
CA GLY A 151 18.82 -4.26 -4.68
C GLY A 151 18.06 -3.24 -3.83
N LEU A 152 18.76 -2.24 -3.23
CA LEU A 152 18.15 -1.27 -2.32
C LEU A 152 18.44 0.17 -2.76
N GLY A 153 17.45 1.03 -2.60
CA GLY A 153 17.55 2.48 -2.73
C GLY A 153 17.30 3.15 -1.37
N SER A 154 17.68 4.42 -1.26
CA SER A 154 17.42 5.24 -0.07
C SER A 154 16.22 6.17 -0.29
N ARG A 155 15.38 6.32 0.73
CA ARG A 155 14.20 7.21 0.74
C ARG A 155 13.96 7.84 2.10
N THR A 156 13.13 8.88 2.14
CA THR A 156 12.52 9.31 3.39
C THR A 156 11.48 8.29 3.84
N PRO A 157 11.36 7.98 5.14
CA PRO A 157 10.37 7.04 5.65
C PRO A 157 8.95 7.33 5.14
N LEU A 158 8.22 6.30 4.77
CA LEU A 158 6.83 6.44 4.30
C LEU A 158 5.91 6.85 5.44
N THR A 159 6.21 6.38 6.65
CA THR A 159 5.49 6.69 7.88
C THR A 159 6.45 6.63 9.07
N SER A 160 5.93 6.66 10.29
CA SER A 160 6.69 6.44 11.51
C SER A 160 5.82 5.68 12.51
N LYS A 161 6.46 5.04 13.48
CA LYS A 161 5.79 4.38 14.61
C LYS A 161 4.71 5.26 15.22
N ARG A 162 5.06 6.51 15.55
CA ARG A 162 4.12 7.50 16.12
C ARG A 162 2.91 7.76 15.21
N ARG A 163 3.10 7.80 13.89
CA ARG A 163 1.99 8.02 12.94
C ARG A 163 1.07 6.81 12.87
N ILE A 164 1.63 5.60 12.88
CA ILE A 164 0.85 4.36 12.90
C ILE A 164 0.07 4.26 14.22
N GLU A 165 0.69 4.54 15.37
CA GLU A 165 0.04 4.57 16.67
C GLU A 165 -1.13 5.56 16.70
N SER A 166 -0.92 6.75 16.15
CA SER A 166 -1.95 7.78 16.06
C SER A 166 -3.12 7.33 15.17
N PHE A 167 -2.83 6.69 14.04
CA PHE A 167 -3.84 6.12 13.14
C PHE A 167 -4.65 5.03 13.83
N VAL A 168 -3.99 4.08 14.49
CA VAL A 168 -4.62 2.99 15.24
C VAL A 168 -5.53 3.55 16.35
N ARG A 169 -5.07 4.53 17.11
CA ARG A 169 -5.86 5.17 18.17
C ARG A 169 -7.13 5.82 17.63
N ARG A 170 -7.03 6.54 16.50
CA ARG A 170 -8.19 7.20 15.87
C ARG A 170 -9.16 6.22 15.21
N ASN A 171 -8.70 5.02 14.87
CA ASN A 171 -9.45 3.97 14.20
C ASN A 171 -9.50 2.68 15.04
N ALA A 172 -9.69 2.79 16.36
CA ALA A 172 -9.57 1.68 17.33
C ALA A 172 -10.51 0.49 17.04
N GLY A 173 -11.67 0.73 16.39
CA GLY A 173 -12.60 -0.33 15.99
C GLY A 173 -12.20 -1.07 14.70
N LEU A 174 -11.12 -0.68 14.04
CA LEU A 174 -10.66 -1.35 12.83
C LEU A 174 -10.06 -2.72 13.17
N ARG A 175 -10.49 -3.77 12.43
CA ARG A 175 -9.91 -5.11 12.58
C ARG A 175 -8.40 -5.05 12.34
N GLY A 176 -7.64 -5.76 13.18
CA GLY A 176 -6.17 -5.73 13.16
C GLY A 176 -5.54 -4.66 14.07
N SER A 177 -6.31 -3.66 14.58
CA SER A 177 -5.77 -2.58 15.42
C SER A 177 -5.09 -3.09 16.68
N ALA A 178 -5.63 -4.11 17.34
CA ALA A 178 -5.04 -4.68 18.57
C ALA A 178 -3.69 -5.35 18.29
N ALA A 179 -3.62 -6.19 17.25
CA ALA A 179 -2.38 -6.86 16.85
C ALA A 179 -1.33 -5.83 16.37
N ALA A 180 -1.75 -4.85 15.55
CA ALA A 180 -0.88 -3.77 15.12
C ALA A 180 -0.30 -2.98 16.31
N LYS A 181 -1.13 -2.62 17.30
CA LYS A 181 -0.69 -1.92 18.52
C LYS A 181 0.34 -2.73 19.32
N SER A 182 0.15 -4.03 19.43
CA SER A 182 1.10 -4.92 20.12
C SER A 182 2.43 -5.00 19.39
N ALA A 183 2.40 -5.17 18.07
CA ALA A 183 3.61 -5.25 17.24
C ALA A 183 4.41 -3.94 17.23
N LEU A 184 3.74 -2.78 17.28
CA LEU A 184 4.40 -1.46 17.26
C LEU A 184 5.39 -1.25 18.40
N ARG A 185 5.30 -1.99 19.50
CA ARG A 185 6.30 -1.92 20.58
C ARG A 185 7.72 -2.24 20.11
N PHE A 186 7.83 -3.10 19.10
CA PHE A 186 9.08 -3.67 18.59
C PHE A 186 9.50 -3.09 17.22
N VAL A 187 8.62 -2.37 16.53
CA VAL A 187 8.96 -1.69 15.26
C VAL A 187 9.97 -0.59 15.50
N VAL A 188 10.97 -0.52 14.61
CA VAL A 188 12.07 0.45 14.65
C VAL A 188 11.84 1.54 13.60
N ASP A 189 11.92 2.81 14.00
CA ASP A 189 11.91 3.96 13.08
C ASP A 189 13.31 4.13 12.43
N ASN A 190 13.30 4.56 11.16
CA ASN A 190 14.49 4.90 10.38
C ASN A 190 15.48 3.75 10.17
N ALA A 191 15.01 2.50 10.13
CA ALA A 191 15.88 1.39 9.74
C ALA A 191 16.52 1.68 8.37
N ALA A 192 17.83 1.50 8.25
CA ALA A 192 18.58 1.80 7.04
C ALA A 192 18.59 0.65 6.03
N SER A 193 18.31 -0.56 6.49
CA SER A 193 18.23 -1.78 5.69
C SER A 193 17.13 -2.69 6.23
N PRO A 194 16.68 -3.70 5.44
CA PRO A 194 15.85 -4.77 5.98
C PRO A 194 16.55 -5.44 7.17
N PRO A 195 15.78 -5.87 8.21
CA PRO A 195 16.38 -6.66 9.28
C PRO A 195 16.98 -7.95 8.69
N GLU A 196 18.21 -8.24 9.08
CA GLU A 196 18.85 -9.49 8.73
C GLU A 196 18.02 -10.65 9.30
N ALA A 197 17.81 -11.70 8.49
CA ALA A 197 16.98 -12.85 8.85
C ALA A 197 17.70 -13.78 9.81
#